data_b18b72d2f26418190d81da3404bb129e
#
_entry.id   b18b72d2f26418190d81da3404bb129e
#
_cell.length_a   1.000
_cell.length_b   1.000
_cell.length_c   1.000
_cell.angle_alpha   90.00
_cell.angle_beta   90.00
_cell.angle_gamma   90.00
#
_symmetry.space_group_name_H-M   'P 1'
#
loop_
_entity.id
_entity.type
_entity.pdbx_description
1 polymer ?
#
loop_
_entity_poly.entity_id
_entity_poly.type
_entity_poly.pdbx_seq_one_letter_code
_entity_poly.pdbx_strand_id
1 'polypeptide(L)'
;RRRGVEMLFHPGTHDCVAYDMAWGGAEHPDIPVYLGANTGHGKRGHPRLERGQSNKSAFLLTHFFPEEISGRLLVPPKVEHALVDDAIEVIVEFPDGYEPEGGSIWWMFDRAPDGSPQYLSEPIPDDNFAEMHYDDRRGVWCAEIELDANAEQIDFFSIYLSRVKHNGRGYETYLS
;
A
#
# COMPACT_ATOMS: atom_id res chain seq x y z
N ARG A 1 -7.39 -16.97 10.59
CA ARG A 1 -8.51 -17.32 9.68
C ARG A 1 -9.20 -18.67 9.99
N ARG A 2 -8.56 -19.65 10.62
CA ARG A 2 -9.25 -20.91 11.01
C ARG A 2 -10.53 -20.69 11.85
N ARG A 3 -10.72 -19.50 12.43
CA ARG A 3 -11.90 -19.12 13.24
C ARG A 3 -12.80 -18.11 12.54
N GLY A 4 -12.61 -17.82 11.25
CA GLY A 4 -13.37 -16.80 10.51
C GLY A 4 -13.09 -15.36 10.98
N VAL A 5 -11.91 -15.10 11.53
CA VAL A 5 -11.51 -13.74 11.93
C VAL A 5 -10.91 -13.02 10.73
N GLU A 6 -11.51 -11.91 10.37
CA GLU A 6 -10.94 -10.99 9.38
C GLU A 6 -9.84 -10.13 10.02
N MET A 7 -8.81 -9.83 9.24
CA MET A 7 -7.61 -9.12 9.71
C MET A 7 -7.21 -8.06 8.70
N LEU A 8 -6.68 -6.96 9.21
CA LEU A 8 -6.03 -5.89 8.44
C LEU A 8 -4.70 -5.57 9.10
N PHE A 9 -3.59 -5.67 8.36
CA PHE A 9 -2.29 -5.19 8.82
C PHE A 9 -2.14 -3.72 8.47
N HIS A 10 -1.64 -2.95 9.43
CA HIS A 10 -1.57 -1.50 9.28
C HIS A 10 -0.27 -0.94 9.89
N PRO A 11 0.90 -1.27 9.32
CA PRO A 11 2.18 -0.72 9.75
C PRO A 11 2.46 0.65 9.10
N GLY A 12 3.43 1.37 9.68
CA GLY A 12 4.05 2.52 9.04
C GLY A 12 5.51 2.21 8.69
N THR A 13 6.10 2.87 7.71
CA THR A 13 7.49 2.63 7.32
C THR A 13 8.51 2.92 8.42
N HIS A 14 8.12 3.74 9.41
CA HIS A 14 8.94 4.05 10.60
C HIS A 14 8.42 3.38 11.87
N ASP A 15 7.65 2.32 11.73
CA ASP A 15 7.17 1.54 12.87
C ASP A 15 8.08 0.33 13.10
N CYS A 16 8.51 0.12 14.34
CA CYS A 16 9.37 -1.01 14.71
C CYS A 16 8.73 -2.39 14.47
N VAL A 17 7.42 -2.45 14.25
CA VAL A 17 6.71 -3.69 13.91
C VAL A 17 6.43 -3.83 12.41
N ALA A 18 6.89 -2.88 11.58
CA ALA A 18 6.63 -2.91 10.14
C ALA A 18 7.18 -4.17 9.48
N TYR A 19 8.36 -4.61 9.88
CA TYR A 19 8.98 -5.82 9.35
C TYR A 19 8.15 -7.06 9.64
N ASP A 20 7.75 -7.26 10.89
CA ASP A 20 6.94 -8.42 11.30
C ASP A 20 5.60 -8.46 10.57
N MET A 21 4.98 -7.29 10.36
CA MET A 21 3.72 -7.19 9.63
C MET A 21 3.90 -7.42 8.13
N ALA A 22 5.00 -6.92 7.54
CA ALA A 22 5.33 -7.17 6.13
C ALA A 22 5.64 -8.65 5.90
N TRP A 23 6.41 -9.27 6.78
CA TRP A 23 6.65 -10.71 6.75
C TRP A 23 5.35 -11.50 6.87
N GLY A 24 4.50 -11.14 7.83
CA GLY A 24 3.18 -11.75 8.00
C GLY A 24 2.30 -11.61 6.76
N GLY A 25 2.40 -10.49 6.03
CA GLY A 25 1.73 -10.29 4.76
C GLY A 25 2.27 -11.20 3.65
N ALA A 26 3.58 -11.39 3.58
CA ALA A 26 4.21 -12.31 2.61
C ALA A 26 3.82 -13.78 2.85
N GLU A 27 3.76 -14.22 4.12
CA GLU A 27 3.33 -15.57 4.51
C GLU A 27 1.80 -15.78 4.36
N HIS A 28 1.05 -14.69 4.38
CA HIS A 28 -0.41 -14.70 4.33
C HIS A 28 -0.92 -13.66 3.31
N PRO A 29 -0.70 -13.87 2.01
CA PRO A 29 -0.99 -12.89 0.96
C PRO A 29 -2.48 -12.54 0.83
N ASP A 30 -3.35 -13.32 1.46
CA ASP A 30 -4.77 -13.07 1.53
C ASP A 30 -5.19 -12.09 2.66
N ILE A 31 -4.25 -11.67 3.52
CA ILE A 31 -4.50 -10.63 4.53
C ILE A 31 -4.11 -9.27 3.95
N PRO A 32 -5.05 -8.32 3.84
CA PRO A 32 -4.74 -7.00 3.34
C PRO A 32 -3.77 -6.26 4.27
N VAL A 33 -2.79 -5.60 3.66
CA VAL A 33 -1.79 -4.79 4.34
C VAL A 33 -1.93 -3.34 3.85
N TYR A 34 -1.84 -2.38 4.74
CA TYR A 34 -1.63 -0.98 4.41
C TYR A 34 -0.35 -0.49 5.06
N LEU A 35 0.67 -0.24 4.27
CA LEU A 35 1.93 0.35 4.70
C LEU A 35 1.88 1.87 4.56
N GLY A 36 1.81 2.58 5.68
CA GLY A 36 1.78 4.03 5.68
C GLY A 36 3.16 4.63 5.43
N ALA A 37 3.38 5.25 4.26
CA ALA A 37 4.63 5.93 3.95
C ALA A 37 4.95 7.04 4.94
N ASN A 38 6.20 7.10 5.42
CA ASN A 38 6.69 8.09 6.38
C ASN A 38 5.84 8.22 7.65
N THR A 39 5.23 7.14 8.11
CA THR A 39 4.47 7.09 9.36
C THR A 39 5.17 6.18 10.37
N GLY A 40 5.06 6.51 11.64
CA GLY A 40 5.64 5.74 12.73
C GLY A 40 4.60 5.36 13.78
N HIS A 41 5.04 4.58 14.77
CA HIS A 41 4.19 4.10 15.84
C HIS A 41 3.62 5.26 16.68
N GLY A 42 2.30 5.36 16.72
CA GLY A 42 1.61 6.27 17.67
C GLY A 42 1.76 7.77 17.45
N LYS A 43 2.31 8.24 16.34
CA LYS A 43 2.36 9.68 16.04
C LYS A 43 0.95 10.22 15.78
N ARG A 44 0.40 10.94 16.76
CA ARG A 44 -0.88 11.65 16.62
C ARG A 44 -0.69 12.91 15.77
N GLY A 45 -1.69 13.26 14.95
CA GLY A 45 -1.75 14.53 14.23
C GLY A 45 -0.99 14.58 12.90
N HIS A 46 -0.45 13.48 12.42
CA HIS A 46 0.14 13.43 11.09
C HIS A 46 -0.98 13.23 10.04
N PRO A 47 -1.02 14.00 8.93
CA PRO A 47 -2.06 13.86 7.89
C PRO A 47 -2.24 12.42 7.39
N ARG A 48 -1.16 11.64 7.34
CA ARG A 48 -1.18 10.24 6.93
C ARG A 48 -1.85 9.30 7.95
N LEU A 49 -2.03 9.73 9.20
CA LEU A 49 -2.83 8.99 10.19
C LEU A 49 -4.33 9.05 9.88
N GLU A 50 -4.81 10.11 9.23
CA GLU A 50 -6.20 10.21 8.80
C GLU A 50 -6.55 9.10 7.81
N ARG A 51 -5.62 8.79 6.87
CA ARG A 51 -5.75 7.66 5.96
C ARG A 51 -5.93 6.34 6.73
N GLY A 52 -5.08 6.12 7.73
CA GLY A 52 -5.18 4.93 8.56
C GLY A 52 -6.49 4.83 9.33
N GLN A 53 -7.02 5.95 9.84
CA GLN A 53 -8.30 5.96 10.54
C GLN A 53 -9.47 5.70 9.57
N SER A 54 -9.44 6.29 8.38
CA SER A 54 -10.42 6.03 7.33
C SER A 54 -10.41 4.55 6.93
N ASN A 55 -9.22 3.98 6.70
CA ASN A 55 -9.03 2.58 6.34
C ASN A 55 -9.59 1.62 7.41
N LYS A 56 -9.28 1.86 8.68
CA LYS A 56 -9.84 1.08 9.80
C LYS A 56 -11.35 1.18 9.88
N SER A 57 -11.90 2.39 9.70
CA SER A 57 -13.34 2.62 9.71
C SER A 57 -14.02 1.87 8.57
N ALA A 58 -13.48 1.97 7.36
CA ALA A 58 -13.99 1.26 6.20
C ALA A 58 -13.97 -0.27 6.43
N PHE A 59 -12.86 -0.80 6.92
CA PHE A 59 -12.71 -2.23 7.24
C PHE A 59 -13.78 -2.70 8.25
N LEU A 60 -13.97 -1.96 9.35
CA LEU A 60 -14.95 -2.31 10.37
C LEU A 60 -16.39 -2.21 9.83
N LEU A 61 -16.70 -1.14 9.10
CA LEU A 61 -18.03 -0.95 8.52
C LEU A 61 -18.37 -2.05 7.52
N THR A 62 -17.44 -2.41 6.66
CA THR A 62 -17.64 -3.51 5.69
C THR A 62 -17.88 -4.85 6.38
N HIS A 63 -17.26 -5.06 7.53
CA HIS A 63 -17.44 -6.30 8.29
C HIS A 63 -18.75 -6.34 9.09
N PHE A 64 -19.10 -5.25 9.76
CA PHE A 64 -20.27 -5.21 10.65
C PHE A 64 -21.57 -4.79 9.95
N PHE A 65 -21.48 -4.09 8.82
CA PHE A 65 -22.64 -3.57 8.09
C PHE A 65 -22.57 -3.88 6.59
N PRO A 66 -22.29 -5.13 6.17
CA PRO A 66 -22.05 -5.46 4.78
C PRO A 66 -23.20 -5.11 3.84
N GLU A 67 -24.44 -5.16 4.33
CA GLU A 67 -25.65 -4.85 3.54
C GLU A 67 -25.89 -3.34 3.36
N GLU A 68 -25.21 -2.50 4.18
CA GLU A 68 -25.38 -1.05 4.15
C GLU A 68 -24.23 -0.34 3.43
N ILE A 69 -23.21 -1.10 3.02
CA ILE A 69 -22.02 -0.59 2.35
C ILE A 69 -22.21 -0.64 0.84
N SER A 70 -21.81 0.44 0.17
CA SER A 70 -21.55 0.44 -1.27
C SER A 70 -20.06 0.65 -1.54
N GLY A 71 -19.53 0.00 -2.58
CA GLY A 71 -18.11 -0.13 -2.85
C GLY A 71 -17.52 -1.38 -2.19
N ARG A 72 -16.24 -1.58 -2.40
CA ARG A 72 -15.51 -2.76 -1.89
C ARG A 72 -14.16 -2.37 -1.33
N LEU A 73 -13.70 -3.11 -0.33
CA LEU A 73 -12.30 -3.12 0.04
C LEU A 73 -11.48 -3.77 -1.07
N LEU A 74 -10.34 -3.21 -1.40
CA LEU A 74 -9.42 -3.82 -2.34
C LEU A 74 -8.87 -5.13 -1.78
N VAL A 75 -8.55 -6.03 -2.69
CA VAL A 75 -7.80 -7.26 -2.40
C VAL A 75 -6.40 -7.12 -2.98
N PRO A 76 -5.40 -7.85 -2.48
CA PRO A 76 -4.05 -7.79 -3.01
C PRO A 76 -4.03 -8.04 -4.52
N PRO A 77 -3.44 -7.14 -5.32
CA PRO A 77 -3.30 -7.30 -6.76
C PRO A 77 -2.14 -8.22 -7.09
N LYS A 78 -2.05 -8.61 -8.35
CA LYS A 78 -0.82 -9.14 -8.94
C LYS A 78 0.09 -7.95 -9.26
N VAL A 79 1.32 -7.98 -8.76
CA VAL A 79 2.35 -6.97 -9.02
C VAL A 79 3.50 -7.61 -9.77
N GLU A 80 3.86 -7.03 -10.89
CA GLU A 80 5.03 -7.38 -11.68
C GLU A 80 5.91 -6.15 -11.85
N HIS A 81 7.19 -6.35 -12.06
CA HIS A 81 8.12 -5.27 -12.38
C HIS A 81 9.15 -5.74 -13.42
N ALA A 82 9.63 -4.82 -14.21
CA ALA A 82 10.65 -5.05 -15.21
C ALA A 82 11.60 -3.87 -15.32
N LEU A 83 12.87 -4.16 -15.55
CA LEU A 83 13.85 -3.14 -15.91
C LEU A 83 13.66 -2.79 -17.39
N VAL A 84 13.39 -1.54 -17.67
CA VAL A 84 13.21 -0.99 -19.02
C VAL A 84 14.12 0.22 -19.15
N ASP A 85 15.14 0.12 -19.95
CA ASP A 85 16.20 1.12 -20.07
C ASP A 85 16.79 1.50 -18.68
N ASP A 86 16.68 2.75 -18.26
CA ASP A 86 17.19 3.25 -17.00
C ASP A 86 16.06 3.41 -15.94
N ALA A 87 14.96 2.66 -16.08
CA ALA A 87 13.83 2.73 -15.16
C ALA A 87 13.30 1.33 -14.80
N ILE A 88 12.58 1.24 -13.69
CA ILE A 88 11.76 0.08 -13.35
C ILE A 88 10.31 0.42 -13.70
N GLU A 89 9.73 -0.30 -14.65
CA GLU A 89 8.28 -0.31 -14.84
C GLU A 89 7.64 -1.23 -13.83
N VAL A 90 6.69 -0.72 -13.05
CA VAL A 90 5.86 -1.49 -12.11
C VAL A 90 4.46 -1.62 -12.71
N ILE A 91 3.98 -2.85 -12.82
CA ILE A 91 2.71 -3.20 -13.45
C ILE A 91 1.84 -3.88 -12.41
N VAL A 92 0.60 -3.41 -12.28
CA VAL A 92 -0.33 -3.88 -11.28
C VAL A 92 -1.66 -4.25 -11.90
N GLU A 93 -2.07 -5.49 -11.66
CA GLU A 93 -3.32 -6.06 -12.15
C GLU A 93 -4.22 -6.43 -10.96
N PHE A 94 -5.41 -5.82 -10.90
CA PHE A 94 -6.42 -6.20 -9.92
C PHE A 94 -7.35 -7.28 -10.48
N PRO A 95 -7.86 -8.17 -9.62
CA PRO A 95 -8.90 -9.10 -10.04
C PRO A 95 -10.16 -8.37 -10.50
N ASP A 96 -10.94 -8.99 -11.37
CA ASP A 96 -12.19 -8.45 -11.90
C ASP A 96 -13.14 -7.94 -10.79
N GLY A 97 -13.63 -6.73 -10.96
CA GLY A 97 -14.53 -6.07 -10.01
C GLY A 97 -13.83 -5.41 -8.82
N TYR A 98 -12.50 -5.33 -8.84
CA TYR A 98 -11.70 -4.57 -7.89
C TYR A 98 -10.92 -3.48 -8.65
N GLU A 99 -11.50 -2.30 -8.71
CA GLU A 99 -10.93 -1.17 -9.43
C GLU A 99 -10.52 -0.09 -8.42
N PRO A 100 -9.22 0.20 -8.24
CA PRO A 100 -8.82 1.33 -7.43
C PRO A 100 -9.18 2.66 -8.09
N GLU A 101 -9.42 3.68 -7.29
CA GLU A 101 -9.61 5.06 -7.76
C GLU A 101 -8.28 5.76 -8.07
N GLY A 102 -7.17 5.17 -7.63
CA GLY A 102 -5.81 5.66 -7.86
C GLY A 102 -4.79 4.78 -7.18
N GLY A 103 -3.53 5.01 -7.48
CA GLY A 103 -2.41 4.35 -6.87
C GLY A 103 -1.17 5.23 -6.87
N SER A 104 -0.23 4.88 -6.03
CA SER A 104 1.07 5.53 -5.94
C SER A 104 2.16 4.54 -5.62
N ILE A 105 3.38 4.83 -6.04
CA ILE A 105 4.55 4.06 -5.71
C ILE A 105 5.52 4.93 -4.92
N TRP A 106 6.18 4.32 -3.94
CA TRP A 106 7.16 4.94 -3.08
C TRP A 106 8.42 4.10 -3.09
N TRP A 107 9.60 4.72 -3.11
CA TRP A 107 10.86 3.97 -3.13
C TRP A 107 11.94 4.64 -2.30
N MET A 108 12.99 3.87 -2.03
CA MET A 108 14.21 4.31 -1.40
C MET A 108 15.38 3.56 -2.02
N PHE A 109 16.42 4.30 -2.38
CA PHE A 109 17.68 3.73 -2.81
C PHE A 109 18.58 3.44 -1.61
N ASP A 110 19.38 2.38 -1.72
CA ASP A 110 20.46 2.02 -0.81
C ASP A 110 20.08 2.11 0.68
N ARG A 111 18.86 1.67 0.97
CA ARG A 111 18.40 1.57 2.35
C ARG A 111 19.43 0.75 3.15
N ALA A 112 19.94 1.35 4.26
CA ALA A 112 21.04 0.87 5.07
C ALA A 112 21.26 -0.64 5.03
N PRO A 113 22.38 -1.10 4.48
CA PRO A 113 22.67 -2.53 4.29
C PRO A 113 23.05 -3.24 5.60
N ASP A 114 23.03 -2.54 6.74
CA ASP A 114 23.38 -3.08 8.05
C ASP A 114 22.43 -4.17 8.56
N GLY A 115 21.47 -4.55 7.73
CA GLY A 115 20.53 -5.61 8.04
C GLY A 115 19.52 -5.24 9.12
N SER A 116 19.36 -3.96 9.46
CA SER A 116 18.23 -3.50 10.27
C SER A 116 17.01 -3.26 9.39
N PRO A 117 16.32 -4.31 8.94
CA PRO A 117 15.23 -4.22 7.97
C PRO A 117 13.91 -3.84 8.63
N GLN A 118 13.88 -3.68 9.93
CA GLN A 118 12.66 -3.66 10.70
C GLN A 118 11.83 -2.40 10.48
N TYR A 119 12.48 -1.28 10.12
CA TYR A 119 11.81 -0.02 9.77
C TYR A 119 12.83 0.95 9.15
N LEU A 120 12.34 1.97 8.48
CA LEU A 120 13.21 3.03 7.97
C LEU A 120 13.59 3.97 9.12
N SER A 121 14.89 4.23 9.27
CA SER A 121 15.43 5.25 10.20
C SER A 121 15.23 6.65 9.65
N GLU A 122 15.33 6.80 8.33
CA GLU A 122 15.20 8.05 7.61
C GLU A 122 13.89 8.09 6.80
N PRO A 123 13.29 9.28 6.66
CA PRO A 123 12.10 9.42 5.84
C PRO A 123 12.41 9.13 4.37
N ILE A 124 11.47 8.50 3.68
CA ILE A 124 11.49 8.39 2.23
C ILE A 124 11.45 9.82 1.68
N PRO A 125 12.40 10.23 0.81
CA PRO A 125 12.38 11.56 0.19
C PRO A 125 11.04 11.83 -0.52
N ASP A 126 10.59 13.08 -0.48
CA ASP A 126 9.31 13.44 -1.10
C ASP A 126 9.33 13.26 -2.64
N ASP A 127 10.51 13.35 -3.25
CA ASP A 127 10.72 13.13 -4.69
C ASP A 127 10.73 11.63 -5.06
N ASN A 128 10.87 10.74 -4.08
CA ASN A 128 10.84 9.30 -4.30
C ASN A 128 9.38 8.78 -4.24
N PHE A 129 8.55 9.41 -5.03
CA PHE A 129 7.12 9.15 -5.15
C PHE A 129 6.66 9.35 -6.59
N ALA A 130 5.81 8.46 -7.09
CA ALA A 130 5.11 8.64 -8.35
C ALA A 130 3.64 8.21 -8.22
N GLU A 131 2.76 8.94 -8.89
CA GLU A 131 1.37 8.48 -9.07
C GLU A 131 1.33 7.40 -10.16
N MET A 132 0.50 6.39 -9.94
CA MET A 132 0.24 5.36 -10.94
C MET A 132 -0.83 5.85 -11.91
N HIS A 133 -0.72 5.43 -13.15
CA HIS A 133 -1.72 5.69 -14.20
C HIS A 133 -2.32 4.37 -14.70
N TYR A 134 -3.56 4.43 -15.13
CA TYR A 134 -4.22 3.28 -15.74
C TYR A 134 -3.95 3.24 -17.24
N ASP A 135 -3.40 2.13 -17.71
CA ASP A 135 -3.22 1.85 -19.15
C ASP A 135 -4.45 1.08 -19.67
N ASP A 136 -5.36 1.82 -20.31
CA ASP A 136 -6.60 1.26 -20.87
C ASP A 136 -6.36 0.15 -21.91
N ARG A 137 -5.21 0.15 -22.59
CA ARG A 137 -4.90 -0.85 -23.64
C ARG A 137 -4.48 -2.17 -23.03
N ARG A 138 -3.75 -2.11 -21.91
CA ARG A 138 -3.24 -3.28 -21.19
C ARG A 138 -4.20 -3.71 -20.09
N GLY A 139 -5.11 -2.84 -19.63
CA GLY A 139 -6.02 -3.09 -18.52
C GLY A 139 -5.32 -3.15 -17.17
N VAL A 140 -4.22 -2.42 -17.00
CA VAL A 140 -3.37 -2.47 -15.80
C VAL A 140 -3.02 -1.08 -15.29
N TRP A 141 -2.64 -0.98 -14.03
CA TRP A 141 -2.04 0.23 -13.46
C TRP A 141 -0.53 0.15 -13.62
N CYS A 142 0.10 1.27 -13.99
CA CYS A 142 1.53 1.37 -14.22
C CYS A 142 2.14 2.57 -13.51
N ALA A 143 3.39 2.43 -13.11
CA ALA A 143 4.28 3.52 -12.72
C ALA A 143 5.70 3.20 -13.13
N GLU A 144 6.51 4.23 -13.32
CA GLU A 144 7.93 4.12 -13.60
C GLU A 144 8.74 4.72 -12.44
N ILE A 145 9.83 4.07 -12.11
CA ILE A 145 10.81 4.54 -11.13
C ILE A 145 12.12 4.77 -11.89
N GLU A 146 12.52 6.02 -12.04
CA GLU A 146 13.84 6.35 -12.59
C GLU A 146 14.93 5.83 -11.65
N LEU A 147 15.91 5.12 -12.19
CA LEU A 147 17.01 4.58 -11.41
C LEU A 147 18.12 5.62 -11.21
N ASP A 148 18.63 5.69 -9.98
CA ASP A 148 19.88 6.39 -9.73
C ASP A 148 21.05 5.49 -10.20
N ALA A 149 21.86 6.01 -11.15
CA ALA A 149 23.00 5.29 -11.71
C ALA A 149 24.07 4.90 -10.67
N ASN A 150 24.04 5.50 -9.49
CA ASN A 150 24.97 5.20 -8.40
C ASN A 150 24.38 4.26 -7.35
N ALA A 151 23.09 3.96 -7.42
CA ALA A 151 22.44 3.09 -6.46
C ALA A 151 22.73 1.61 -6.77
N GLU A 152 22.97 0.84 -5.71
CA GLU A 152 23.17 -0.60 -5.79
C GLU A 152 21.87 -1.38 -5.52
N GLN A 153 20.94 -0.77 -4.78
CA GLN A 153 19.68 -1.39 -4.37
C GLN A 153 18.52 -0.40 -4.41
N ILE A 154 17.35 -0.90 -4.69
CA ILE A 154 16.10 -0.19 -4.54
C ILE A 154 15.09 -1.04 -3.77
N ASP A 155 14.45 -0.45 -2.78
CA ASP A 155 13.27 -0.98 -2.12
C ASP A 155 12.07 -0.12 -2.48
N PHE A 156 10.97 -0.73 -2.92
CA PHE A 156 9.76 0.01 -3.26
C PHE A 156 8.49 -0.71 -2.79
N PHE A 157 7.42 0.05 -2.64
CA PHE A 157 6.09 -0.46 -2.38
C PHE A 157 5.04 0.47 -2.98
N SER A 158 3.87 -0.06 -3.20
CA SER A 158 2.74 0.68 -3.76
C SER A 158 1.63 0.85 -2.74
N ILE A 159 0.83 1.90 -2.93
CA ILE A 159 -0.37 2.18 -2.16
C ILE A 159 -1.50 2.42 -3.15
N TYR A 160 -2.59 1.69 -2.99
CA TYR A 160 -3.79 1.80 -3.83
C TYR A 160 -4.94 2.39 -3.03
N LEU A 161 -5.69 3.27 -3.66
CA LEU A 161 -6.83 3.96 -3.09
C LEU A 161 -8.14 3.42 -3.67
N SER A 162 -9.09 3.14 -2.82
CA SER A 162 -10.49 2.94 -3.19
C SER A 162 -11.40 3.63 -2.18
N ARG A 163 -12.71 3.51 -2.34
CA ARG A 163 -13.66 4.12 -1.42
C ARG A 163 -14.86 3.21 -1.18
N VAL A 164 -15.25 3.10 0.08
CA VAL A 164 -16.55 2.55 0.48
C VAL A 164 -17.45 3.66 1.01
N LYS A 165 -18.77 3.50 0.87
CA LYS A 165 -19.74 4.45 1.37
C LYS A 165 -20.70 3.76 2.33
N HIS A 166 -21.02 4.44 3.42
CA HIS A 166 -22.00 4.02 4.41
C HIS A 166 -22.81 5.24 4.86
N ASN A 167 -24.14 5.13 4.79
CA ASN A 167 -25.07 6.22 5.17
C ASN A 167 -24.73 7.58 4.53
N GLY A 168 -24.38 7.58 3.24
CA GLY A 168 -24.04 8.77 2.47
C GLY A 168 -22.64 9.35 2.73
N ARG A 169 -21.88 8.78 3.67
CA ARG A 169 -20.49 9.18 3.95
C ARG A 169 -19.51 8.25 3.25
N GLY A 170 -18.51 8.83 2.58
CA GLY A 170 -17.39 8.11 1.97
C GLY A 170 -16.25 7.88 2.98
N TYR A 171 -15.65 6.69 2.90
CA TYR A 171 -14.47 6.30 3.66
C TYR A 171 -13.43 5.80 2.66
N GLU A 172 -12.30 6.48 2.60
CA GLU A 172 -11.18 6.04 1.79
C GLU A 172 -10.57 4.77 2.37
N THR A 173 -10.22 3.85 1.50
CA THR A 173 -9.53 2.61 1.84
C THR A 173 -8.20 2.55 1.12
N TYR A 174 -7.21 2.01 1.79
CA TYR A 174 -5.85 1.91 1.29
C TYR A 174 -5.34 0.48 1.42
N LEU A 175 -4.66 0.01 0.39
CA LEU A 175 -3.98 -1.28 0.33
C LEU A 175 -2.55 -1.05 -0.19
N SER A 176 -1.58 -1.84 0.29
CA SER A 176 -0.18 -1.86 -0.19
C SER A 176 0.19 -3.24 -0.67
#